data_83b0b81a2ac7c38c3b9ee79b1e6c438d
#
_entry.id   83b0b81a2ac7c38c3b9ee79b1e6c438d
#
_cell.length_a   1.000
_cell.length_b   1.000
_cell.length_c   1.000
_cell.angle_alpha   90.00
_cell.angle_beta   90.00
_cell.angle_gamma   90.00
#
_symmetry.space_group_name_H-M   'P 1'
#
loop_
_entity.id
_entity.type
_entity.pdbx_description
1 polymer ?
#
loop_
_entity_poly.entity_id
_entity_poly.type
_entity_poly.pdbx_seq_one_letter_code
_entity_poly.pdbx_strand_id
1 'polypeptide(L)'
;MMLLLGLLLLLARVFGRVAVRLGAPAVVGELLAGIVLGPSALGALWPAWWSWCEGAGGADSLRVLGAVGLVLLLLVAGLETDLELVLRRRRAVLLLGLSSFLLPFVAGAGLGLVLPTGLYGPSATTYSFAVLMGVATAIASVPVIAKVLLELRATRRDVSQLILSVAMLVDMLAWVALSMGSDAGDGAGWLRPVVATAGFVMAGAVVGPALFRQVVWWMERLSPSSSMQLTTALALGFGMAGCASWLGLEPILGAFGAGLLLAGVPHYRATTTRELERWVDGFFGPLFFALTGMRVAVGALTGAEAVGALLALLVVRFVARYLAVSLAGRWTGVERPERRALAMAISTEGAMGLVVATVGLEHG
;
A
#
# COMPACT_ATOMS: atom_id res chain seq x y z
N MET A 1 -1.83 24.53 -10.14
CA MET A 1 -2.43 23.20 -9.95
C MET A 1 -2.64 22.45 -11.27
N MET A 2 -3.51 22.91 -12.20
CA MET A 2 -3.86 22.15 -13.42
C MET A 2 -2.65 21.87 -14.34
N LEU A 3 -1.72 22.83 -14.46
CA LEU A 3 -0.50 22.65 -15.25
C LEU A 3 0.41 21.55 -14.63
N LEU A 4 0.57 21.55 -13.31
CA LEU A 4 1.35 20.54 -12.59
C LEU A 4 0.70 19.16 -12.75
N LEU A 5 -0.62 19.07 -12.62
CA LEU A 5 -1.38 17.85 -12.85
C LEU A 5 -1.17 17.29 -14.27
N GLY A 6 -1.29 18.15 -15.29
CA GLY A 6 -1.07 17.75 -16.69
C GLY A 6 0.36 17.26 -16.93
N LEU A 7 1.35 17.96 -16.36
CA LEU A 7 2.76 17.60 -16.48
C LEU A 7 3.06 16.26 -15.77
N LEU A 8 2.55 16.07 -14.54
CA LEU A 8 2.69 14.83 -13.80
C LEU A 8 2.12 13.63 -14.57
N LEU A 9 0.90 13.76 -15.08
CA LEU A 9 0.26 12.71 -15.87
C LEU A 9 1.04 12.38 -17.14
N LEU A 10 1.48 13.41 -17.87
CA LEU A 10 2.25 13.22 -19.11
C LEU A 10 3.57 12.50 -18.84
N LEU A 11 4.35 12.98 -17.86
CA LEU A 11 5.63 12.39 -17.53
C LEU A 11 5.48 11.00 -16.91
N ALA A 12 4.51 10.79 -16.02
CA ALA A 12 4.21 9.45 -15.48
C ALA A 12 3.93 8.47 -16.61
N ARG A 13 3.16 8.87 -17.62
CA ARG A 13 2.87 8.03 -18.80
C ARG A 13 4.07 7.76 -19.67
N VAL A 14 4.87 8.78 -19.94
CA VAL A 14 6.11 8.65 -20.75
C VAL A 14 7.09 7.71 -20.04
N PHE A 15 7.39 7.97 -18.78
CA PHE A 15 8.33 7.16 -18.00
C PHE A 15 7.79 5.74 -17.76
N GLY A 16 6.48 5.58 -17.50
CA GLY A 16 5.84 4.28 -17.40
C GLY A 16 6.00 3.45 -18.68
N ARG A 17 5.80 4.05 -19.85
CA ARG A 17 6.03 3.36 -21.14
C ARG A 17 7.50 3.02 -21.38
N VAL A 18 8.42 3.88 -20.97
CA VAL A 18 9.87 3.59 -21.04
C VAL A 18 10.20 2.41 -20.14
N ALA A 19 9.70 2.40 -18.90
CA ALA A 19 9.90 1.29 -17.97
C ALA A 19 9.42 -0.05 -18.57
N VAL A 20 8.21 -0.07 -19.15
CA VAL A 20 7.67 -1.28 -19.79
C VAL A 20 8.53 -1.74 -20.96
N ARG A 21 9.08 -0.83 -21.78
CA ARG A 21 10.01 -1.18 -22.87
C ARG A 21 11.33 -1.76 -22.34
N LEU A 22 11.73 -1.38 -21.14
CA LEU A 22 12.91 -1.92 -20.47
C LEU A 22 12.63 -3.22 -19.68
N GLY A 23 11.40 -3.74 -19.75
CA GLY A 23 10.99 -4.97 -19.08
C GLY A 23 10.58 -4.79 -17.61
N ALA A 24 10.42 -3.53 -17.14
CA ALA A 24 9.95 -3.21 -15.79
C ALA A 24 8.45 -2.86 -15.80
N PRO A 25 7.72 -3.03 -14.68
CA PRO A 25 6.34 -2.56 -14.55
C PRO A 25 6.24 -1.04 -14.74
N ALA A 26 5.10 -0.54 -15.29
CA ALA A 26 4.90 0.88 -15.52
C ALA A 26 4.97 1.72 -14.25
N VAL A 27 4.55 1.15 -13.11
CA VAL A 27 4.62 1.79 -11.79
C VAL A 27 6.04 2.29 -11.44
N VAL A 28 7.08 1.57 -11.86
CA VAL A 28 8.48 1.99 -11.64
C VAL A 28 8.77 3.30 -12.37
N GLY A 29 8.34 3.40 -13.63
CA GLY A 29 8.47 4.63 -14.39
C GLY A 29 7.63 5.78 -13.83
N GLU A 30 6.40 5.49 -13.38
CA GLU A 30 5.51 6.47 -12.77
C GLU A 30 6.13 7.07 -11.48
N LEU A 31 6.72 6.23 -10.62
CA LEU A 31 7.48 6.67 -9.44
C LEU A 31 8.71 7.51 -9.83
N LEU A 32 9.49 7.05 -10.81
CA LEU A 32 10.66 7.78 -11.32
C LEU A 32 10.30 9.15 -11.87
N ALA A 33 9.18 9.27 -12.59
CA ALA A 33 8.69 10.57 -13.07
C ALA A 33 8.46 11.54 -11.90
N GLY A 34 7.90 11.05 -10.80
CA GLY A 34 7.74 11.83 -9.57
C GLY A 34 9.07 12.24 -8.94
N ILE A 35 10.02 11.32 -8.83
CA ILE A 35 11.36 11.59 -8.28
C ILE A 35 12.07 12.68 -9.13
N VAL A 36 11.94 12.61 -10.45
CA VAL A 36 12.54 13.59 -11.36
C VAL A 36 11.90 14.99 -11.18
N LEU A 37 10.59 15.07 -11.01
CA LEU A 37 9.88 16.32 -10.76
C LEU A 37 10.03 16.86 -9.34
N GLY A 38 10.36 15.99 -8.42
CA GLY A 38 10.46 16.25 -6.98
C GLY A 38 11.74 16.95 -6.55
N PRO A 39 11.96 17.06 -5.23
CA PRO A 39 13.11 17.74 -4.64
C PRO A 39 14.44 17.07 -4.96
N SER A 40 14.42 15.79 -5.35
CA SER A 40 15.62 14.99 -5.59
C SER A 40 16.36 15.33 -6.90
N ALA A 41 15.65 15.82 -7.92
CA ALA A 41 16.24 16.13 -9.21
C ALA A 41 15.90 17.55 -9.67
N LEU A 42 14.71 17.78 -10.24
CA LEU A 42 14.35 19.10 -10.76
C LEU A 42 14.29 20.16 -9.66
N GLY A 43 13.79 19.82 -8.47
CA GLY A 43 13.77 20.72 -7.33
C GLY A 43 15.16 21.10 -6.82
N ALA A 44 16.13 20.19 -6.89
CA ALA A 44 17.52 20.47 -6.53
C ALA A 44 18.21 21.38 -7.58
N LEU A 45 17.93 21.15 -8.88
CA LEU A 45 18.49 21.91 -9.98
C LEU A 45 17.82 23.29 -10.14
N TRP A 46 16.56 23.38 -9.82
CA TRP A 46 15.74 24.57 -9.95
C TRP A 46 14.83 24.79 -8.72
N PRO A 47 15.36 25.38 -7.64
CA PRO A 47 14.62 25.58 -6.39
C PRO A 47 13.32 26.40 -6.55
N ALA A 48 13.28 27.35 -7.50
CA ALA A 48 12.08 28.11 -7.81
C ALA A 48 10.93 27.23 -8.36
N TRP A 49 11.26 26.16 -9.07
CA TRP A 49 10.28 25.15 -9.49
C TRP A 49 9.63 24.47 -8.28
N TRP A 50 10.47 24.03 -7.33
CA TRP A 50 9.97 23.33 -6.16
C TRP A 50 9.11 24.22 -5.26
N SER A 51 9.57 25.45 -5.00
CA SER A 51 8.78 26.44 -4.25
C SER A 51 7.45 26.80 -4.94
N TRP A 52 7.43 26.81 -6.28
CA TRP A 52 6.19 26.98 -7.03
C TRP A 52 5.26 25.75 -6.87
N CYS A 53 5.79 24.52 -6.89
CA CYS A 53 5.00 23.31 -6.68
C CYS A 53 4.37 23.29 -5.27
N GLU A 54 5.12 23.67 -4.24
CA GLU A 54 4.63 23.74 -2.86
C GLU A 54 3.70 24.94 -2.64
N GLY A 55 4.07 26.12 -3.13
CA GLY A 55 3.37 27.38 -2.84
C GLY A 55 2.12 27.64 -3.67
N ALA A 56 1.97 27.03 -4.84
CA ALA A 56 0.82 27.27 -5.73
C ALA A 56 -0.51 26.70 -5.21
N GLY A 57 -0.60 26.32 -3.92
CA GLY A 57 -1.79 25.70 -3.31
C GLY A 57 -2.17 24.36 -3.96
N GLY A 58 -1.28 23.84 -4.82
CA GLY A 58 -1.54 22.66 -5.61
C GLY A 58 -1.12 21.35 -4.93
N ALA A 59 -0.09 21.37 -4.09
CA ALA A 59 0.45 20.16 -3.50
C ALA A 59 -0.57 19.44 -2.61
N ASP A 60 -1.28 20.16 -1.75
CA ASP A 60 -2.27 19.56 -0.86
C ASP A 60 -3.50 19.06 -1.62
N SER A 61 -3.98 19.83 -2.61
CA SER A 61 -5.08 19.39 -3.47
C SER A 61 -4.71 18.14 -4.29
N LEU A 62 -3.46 18.06 -4.77
CA LEU A 62 -2.97 16.89 -5.48
C LEU A 62 -2.79 15.68 -4.55
N ARG A 63 -2.41 15.90 -3.28
CA ARG A 63 -2.36 14.83 -2.26
C ARG A 63 -3.73 14.21 -2.02
N VAL A 64 -4.78 15.04 -1.90
CA VAL A 64 -6.16 14.55 -1.77
C VAL A 64 -6.55 13.72 -3.01
N LEU A 65 -6.21 14.21 -4.21
CA LEU A 65 -6.50 13.50 -5.45
C LEU A 65 -5.73 12.17 -5.55
N GLY A 66 -4.48 12.15 -5.07
CA GLY A 66 -3.69 10.92 -4.94
C GLY A 66 -4.30 9.93 -3.96
N ALA A 67 -4.81 10.40 -2.81
CA ALA A 67 -5.50 9.55 -1.84
C ALA A 67 -6.79 8.94 -2.42
N VAL A 68 -7.57 9.73 -3.18
CA VAL A 68 -8.72 9.22 -3.95
C VAL A 68 -8.26 8.11 -4.91
N GLY A 69 -7.16 8.33 -5.63
CA GLY A 69 -6.59 7.34 -6.54
C GLY A 69 -6.20 6.03 -5.85
N LEU A 70 -5.63 6.15 -4.66
CA LEU A 70 -5.26 5.00 -3.84
C LEU A 70 -6.49 4.19 -3.39
N VAL A 71 -7.54 4.88 -2.93
CA VAL A 71 -8.81 4.23 -2.56
C VAL A 71 -9.42 3.49 -3.76
N LEU A 72 -9.43 4.12 -4.94
CA LEU A 72 -9.94 3.48 -6.17
C LEU A 72 -9.12 2.26 -6.60
N LEU A 73 -7.79 2.35 -6.52
CA LEU A 73 -6.91 1.23 -6.84
C LEU A 73 -7.20 0.02 -5.95
N LEU A 74 -7.37 0.25 -4.65
CA LEU A 74 -7.63 -0.83 -3.69
C LEU A 74 -9.08 -1.35 -3.78
N LEU A 75 -10.03 -0.49 -4.11
CA LEU A 75 -11.40 -0.91 -4.40
C LEU A 75 -11.43 -1.89 -5.59
N VAL A 76 -10.71 -1.58 -6.67
CA VAL A 76 -10.58 -2.47 -7.83
C VAL A 76 -9.88 -3.78 -7.45
N ALA A 77 -8.78 -3.71 -6.72
CA ALA A 77 -8.08 -4.91 -6.24
C ALA A 77 -8.98 -5.82 -5.41
N GLY A 78 -9.83 -5.22 -4.55
CA GLY A 78 -10.84 -5.94 -3.78
C GLY A 78 -11.93 -6.57 -4.65
N LEU A 79 -12.46 -5.84 -5.65
CA LEU A 79 -13.44 -6.35 -6.62
C LEU A 79 -12.93 -7.54 -7.44
N GLU A 80 -11.64 -7.57 -7.73
CA GLU A 80 -11.01 -8.67 -8.44
C GLU A 80 -10.61 -9.84 -7.54
N THR A 81 -10.65 -9.66 -6.22
CA THR A 81 -10.28 -10.69 -5.25
C THR A 81 -11.40 -11.75 -5.12
N ASP A 82 -10.99 -13.00 -5.06
CA ASP A 82 -11.86 -14.16 -4.81
C ASP A 82 -11.82 -14.55 -3.34
N LEU A 83 -12.85 -14.11 -2.59
CA LEU A 83 -12.95 -14.38 -1.15
C LEU A 83 -13.02 -15.88 -0.84
N GLU A 84 -13.69 -16.67 -1.69
CA GLU A 84 -13.82 -18.11 -1.48
C GLU A 84 -12.45 -18.80 -1.57
N LEU A 85 -11.64 -18.42 -2.55
CA LEU A 85 -10.27 -18.92 -2.70
C LEU A 85 -9.40 -18.54 -1.50
N VAL A 86 -9.49 -17.29 -1.05
CA VAL A 86 -8.76 -16.80 0.14
C VAL A 86 -9.13 -17.59 1.38
N LEU A 87 -10.43 -17.83 1.60
CA LEU A 87 -10.92 -18.61 2.74
C LEU A 87 -10.51 -20.08 2.67
N ARG A 88 -10.52 -20.68 1.48
CA ARG A 88 -10.01 -22.05 1.27
C ARG A 88 -8.52 -22.15 1.58
N ARG A 89 -7.71 -21.13 1.23
CA ARG A 89 -6.26 -21.10 1.49
C ARG A 89 -5.88 -20.34 2.78
N ARG A 90 -6.83 -20.10 3.70
CA ARG A 90 -6.63 -19.29 4.93
C ARG A 90 -5.40 -19.69 5.75
N ARG A 91 -5.11 -21.00 5.87
CA ARG A 91 -3.92 -21.49 6.57
C ARG A 91 -2.63 -21.04 5.90
N ALA A 92 -2.58 -21.07 4.56
CA ALA A 92 -1.44 -20.58 3.81
C ALA A 92 -1.27 -19.06 3.96
N VAL A 93 -2.37 -18.30 3.86
CA VAL A 93 -2.37 -16.83 4.06
C VAL A 93 -1.84 -16.48 5.45
N LEU A 94 -2.34 -17.13 6.50
CA LEU A 94 -1.91 -16.87 7.88
C LEU A 94 -0.44 -17.23 8.10
N LEU A 95 0.00 -18.42 7.70
CA LEU A 95 1.39 -18.85 7.91
C LEU A 95 2.37 -18.00 7.12
N LEU A 96 2.08 -17.73 5.84
CA LEU A 96 2.92 -16.92 4.99
C LEU A 96 2.90 -15.44 5.40
N GLY A 97 1.75 -14.90 5.79
CA GLY A 97 1.61 -13.52 6.24
C GLY A 97 2.34 -13.28 7.56
N LEU A 98 2.09 -14.10 8.57
CA LEU A 98 2.77 -13.99 9.87
C LEU A 98 4.28 -14.17 9.74
N SER A 99 4.75 -15.17 8.99
CA SER A 99 6.19 -15.37 8.79
C SER A 99 6.83 -14.23 8.00
N SER A 100 6.14 -13.73 6.97
CA SER A 100 6.61 -12.63 6.12
C SER A 100 6.59 -11.28 6.83
N PHE A 101 5.87 -11.15 7.94
CA PHE A 101 5.92 -10.01 8.82
C PHE A 101 6.96 -10.21 9.94
N LEU A 102 6.83 -11.28 10.73
CA LEU A 102 7.62 -11.48 11.96
C LEU A 102 9.12 -11.60 11.69
N LEU A 103 9.53 -12.38 10.69
CA LEU A 103 10.96 -12.59 10.45
C LEU A 103 11.66 -11.32 9.97
N PRO A 104 11.15 -10.56 8.96
CA PRO A 104 11.72 -9.27 8.61
C PRO A 104 11.63 -8.25 9.73
N PHE A 105 10.53 -8.22 10.50
CA PHE A 105 10.37 -7.31 11.64
C PHE A 105 11.48 -7.52 12.68
N VAL A 106 11.69 -8.76 13.11
CA VAL A 106 12.73 -9.08 14.10
C VAL A 106 14.13 -8.79 13.56
N ALA A 107 14.38 -9.13 12.29
CA ALA A 107 15.66 -8.85 11.65
C ALA A 107 15.92 -7.35 11.51
N GLY A 108 14.92 -6.56 11.13
CA GLY A 108 15.00 -5.10 11.02
C GLY A 108 15.12 -4.41 12.37
N ALA A 109 14.37 -4.87 13.37
CA ALA A 109 14.51 -4.37 14.74
C ALA A 109 15.90 -4.68 15.30
N GLY A 110 16.42 -5.88 15.06
CA GLY A 110 17.78 -6.26 15.41
C GLY A 110 18.84 -5.37 14.71
N LEU A 111 18.62 -5.05 13.43
CA LEU A 111 19.47 -4.08 12.72
C LEU A 111 19.41 -2.70 13.38
N GLY A 112 18.21 -2.23 13.74
CA GLY A 112 18.00 -0.95 14.42
C GLY A 112 18.75 -0.84 15.75
N LEU A 113 18.91 -1.95 16.48
CA LEU A 113 19.67 -1.99 17.74
C LEU A 113 21.20 -1.89 17.53
N VAL A 114 21.69 -2.23 16.34
CA VAL A 114 23.15 -2.24 16.02
C VAL A 114 23.57 -0.98 15.27
N LEU A 115 22.64 -0.28 14.63
CA LEU A 115 22.93 0.95 13.89
C LEU A 115 23.41 2.08 14.83
N PRO A 116 24.33 2.97 14.33
CA PRO A 116 24.83 4.08 15.11
C PRO A 116 23.72 5.03 15.57
N THR A 117 23.84 5.51 16.80
CA THR A 117 22.89 6.48 17.37
C THR A 117 22.83 7.81 16.62
N GLY A 118 23.86 8.14 15.84
CA GLY A 118 23.86 9.31 14.96
C GLY A 118 22.81 9.28 13.84
N LEU A 119 22.20 8.12 13.59
CA LEU A 119 21.08 7.96 12.65
C LEU A 119 19.71 8.11 13.32
N TYR A 120 19.67 8.27 14.64
CA TYR A 120 18.42 8.44 15.37
C TYR A 120 17.93 9.88 15.24
N GLY A 121 16.61 10.05 15.21
CA GLY A 121 16.00 11.37 15.33
C GLY A 121 16.20 11.98 16.73
N PRO A 122 16.00 13.29 16.88
CA PRO A 122 16.31 14.01 18.14
C PRO A 122 15.56 13.48 19.38
N SER A 123 14.36 12.95 19.20
CA SER A 123 13.51 12.41 20.27
C SER A 123 13.45 10.88 20.28
N ALA A 124 14.11 10.20 19.33
CA ALA A 124 14.02 8.77 19.18
C ALA A 124 14.73 8.03 20.32
N THR A 125 14.04 7.07 20.91
CA THR A 125 14.65 6.10 21.81
C THR A 125 15.19 4.90 21.01
N THR A 126 16.12 4.16 21.59
CA THR A 126 16.61 2.91 20.98
C THR A 126 15.45 1.94 20.67
N TYR A 127 14.42 1.91 21.53
CA TYR A 127 13.25 1.09 21.33
C TYR A 127 12.40 1.56 20.15
N SER A 128 12.03 2.86 20.10
CA SER A 128 11.21 3.40 19.02
C SER A 128 11.91 3.27 17.68
N PHE A 129 13.22 3.53 17.62
CA PHE A 129 14.02 3.35 16.41
C PHE A 129 14.10 1.89 15.98
N ALA A 130 14.29 0.94 16.90
CA ALA A 130 14.31 -0.48 16.58
C ALA A 130 12.94 -0.96 16.04
N VAL A 131 11.83 -0.53 16.66
CA VAL A 131 10.48 -0.84 16.16
C VAL A 131 10.26 -0.25 14.77
N LEU A 132 10.66 1.01 14.55
CA LEU A 132 10.55 1.67 13.24
C LEU A 132 11.32 0.91 12.15
N MET A 133 12.57 0.51 12.44
CA MET A 133 13.39 -0.30 11.52
C MET A 133 12.78 -1.68 11.27
N GLY A 134 12.18 -2.30 12.30
CA GLY A 134 11.44 -3.53 12.19
C GLY A 134 10.23 -3.39 11.25
N VAL A 135 9.42 -2.36 11.43
CA VAL A 135 8.27 -2.07 10.56
C VAL A 135 8.74 -1.75 9.14
N ALA A 136 9.75 -0.89 8.98
CA ALA A 136 10.30 -0.52 7.67
C ALA A 136 10.79 -1.73 6.87
N THR A 137 11.35 -2.75 7.54
CA THR A 137 11.74 -4.01 6.88
C THR A 137 10.58 -4.95 6.62
N ALA A 138 9.55 -4.94 7.45
CA ALA A 138 8.43 -5.87 7.38
C ALA A 138 7.29 -5.41 6.47
N ILE A 139 7.08 -4.11 6.30
CA ILE A 139 5.95 -3.58 5.54
C ILE A 139 6.02 -3.99 4.07
N ALA A 140 4.87 -4.31 3.47
CA ALA A 140 4.71 -4.54 2.04
C ALA A 140 4.04 -3.32 1.40
N SER A 141 3.99 -3.27 0.07
CA SER A 141 3.26 -2.22 -0.64
C SER A 141 2.11 -2.83 -1.44
N VAL A 142 0.96 -3.02 -0.78
CA VAL A 142 -0.25 -3.52 -1.45
C VAL A 142 -0.61 -2.71 -2.69
N PRO A 143 -0.54 -1.35 -2.70
CA PRO A 143 -0.84 -0.57 -3.90
C PRO A 143 0.07 -0.89 -5.08
N VAL A 144 1.38 -1.05 -4.85
CA VAL A 144 2.33 -1.41 -5.92
C VAL A 144 2.05 -2.83 -6.42
N ILE A 145 1.84 -3.77 -5.51
CA ILE A 145 1.51 -5.17 -5.86
C ILE A 145 0.23 -5.22 -6.68
N ALA A 146 -0.84 -4.56 -6.22
CA ALA A 146 -2.12 -4.51 -6.92
C ALA A 146 -1.96 -3.91 -8.32
N LYS A 147 -1.25 -2.79 -8.46
CA LYS A 147 -0.98 -2.14 -9.74
C LYS A 147 -0.22 -3.06 -10.70
N VAL A 148 0.84 -3.71 -10.23
CA VAL A 148 1.62 -4.65 -11.05
C VAL A 148 0.76 -5.84 -11.50
N LEU A 149 -0.05 -6.41 -10.62
CA LEU A 149 -0.93 -7.52 -10.95
C LEU A 149 -2.03 -7.12 -11.96
N LEU A 150 -2.58 -5.91 -11.83
CA LEU A 150 -3.52 -5.33 -12.80
C LEU A 150 -2.85 -5.15 -14.18
N GLU A 151 -1.65 -4.56 -14.23
CA GLU A 151 -0.88 -4.37 -15.48
C GLU A 151 -0.57 -5.70 -16.18
N LEU A 152 -0.24 -6.73 -15.40
CA LEU A 152 0.03 -8.09 -15.90
C LEU A 152 -1.26 -8.85 -16.25
N ARG A 153 -2.44 -8.29 -15.99
CA ARG A 153 -3.74 -8.98 -16.12
C ARG A 153 -3.76 -10.32 -15.37
N ALA A 154 -3.11 -10.38 -14.25
CA ALA A 154 -2.87 -11.58 -13.48
C ALA A 154 -3.65 -11.65 -12.16
N THR A 155 -4.42 -10.63 -11.82
CA THR A 155 -5.14 -10.48 -10.54
C THR A 155 -6.00 -11.70 -10.18
N ARG A 156 -6.64 -12.33 -11.17
CA ARG A 156 -7.50 -13.50 -10.98
C ARG A 156 -6.78 -14.84 -10.87
N ARG A 157 -5.45 -14.86 -10.93
CA ARG A 157 -4.69 -16.12 -10.75
C ARG A 157 -4.59 -16.46 -9.27
N ASP A 158 -4.66 -17.73 -8.92
CA ASP A 158 -4.58 -18.24 -7.55
C ASP A 158 -3.36 -17.70 -6.78
N VAL A 159 -2.21 -17.62 -7.45
CA VAL A 159 -0.97 -17.08 -6.87
C VAL A 159 -1.11 -15.60 -6.56
N SER A 160 -1.72 -14.83 -7.46
CA SER A 160 -1.92 -13.39 -7.28
C SER A 160 -2.89 -13.09 -6.14
N GLN A 161 -3.94 -13.89 -6.02
CA GLN A 161 -4.89 -13.82 -4.91
C GLN A 161 -4.20 -14.12 -3.57
N LEU A 162 -3.32 -15.11 -3.55
CA LEU A 162 -2.50 -15.44 -2.38
C LEU A 162 -1.54 -14.27 -2.05
N ILE A 163 -0.87 -13.70 -3.06
CA ILE A 163 0.04 -12.56 -2.89
C ILE A 163 -0.69 -11.36 -2.28
N LEU A 164 -1.84 -10.96 -2.83
CA LEU A 164 -2.64 -9.84 -2.33
C LEU A 164 -3.10 -10.09 -0.89
N SER A 165 -3.61 -11.29 -0.60
CA SER A 165 -4.09 -11.63 0.75
C SER A 165 -2.97 -11.62 1.78
N VAL A 166 -1.80 -12.16 1.43
CA VAL A 166 -0.62 -12.15 2.31
C VAL A 166 -0.13 -10.71 2.52
N ALA A 167 -0.07 -9.90 1.45
CA ALA A 167 0.36 -8.51 1.55
C ALA A 167 -0.58 -7.67 2.41
N MET A 168 -1.91 -7.85 2.28
CA MET A 168 -2.89 -7.18 3.14
C MET A 168 -2.72 -7.55 4.61
N LEU A 169 -2.49 -8.83 4.91
CA LEU A 169 -2.23 -9.26 6.29
C LEU A 169 -0.93 -8.65 6.84
N VAL A 170 0.12 -8.60 6.02
CA VAL A 170 1.40 -7.96 6.40
C VAL A 170 1.20 -6.47 6.69
N ASP A 171 0.44 -5.74 5.86
CA ASP A 171 0.14 -4.34 6.08
C ASP A 171 -0.66 -4.11 7.38
N MET A 172 -1.68 -4.93 7.65
CA MET A 172 -2.42 -4.87 8.93
C MET A 172 -1.49 -5.04 10.14
N LEU A 173 -0.59 -6.03 10.09
CA LEU A 173 0.36 -6.28 11.17
C LEU A 173 1.37 -5.13 11.31
N ALA A 174 1.80 -4.53 10.19
CA ALA A 174 2.70 -3.39 10.19
C ALA A 174 2.08 -2.16 10.87
N TRP A 175 0.78 -1.90 10.63
CA TRP A 175 0.07 -0.81 11.30
C TRP A 175 -0.03 -1.03 12.82
N VAL A 176 -0.34 -2.25 13.24
CA VAL A 176 -0.36 -2.59 14.66
C VAL A 176 1.03 -2.39 15.28
N ALA A 177 2.09 -2.85 14.61
CA ALA A 177 3.44 -2.69 15.12
C ALA A 177 3.91 -1.22 15.14
N LEU A 178 3.53 -0.43 14.12
CA LEU A 178 3.86 0.99 14.07
C LEU A 178 3.25 1.77 15.24
N SER A 179 2.01 1.44 15.61
CA SER A 179 1.37 2.06 16.78
C SER A 179 2.03 1.72 18.11
N MET A 180 2.74 0.58 18.19
CA MET A 180 3.53 0.24 19.40
C MET A 180 4.77 1.13 19.55
N GLY A 181 5.30 1.65 18.46
CA GLY A 181 6.45 2.56 18.47
C GLY A 181 6.08 3.99 18.85
N SER A 182 4.85 4.43 18.53
CA SER A 182 4.37 5.80 18.80
C SER A 182 3.92 6.03 20.26
N ASP A 183 3.39 4.99 20.92
CA ASP A 183 2.81 5.09 22.26
C ASP A 183 3.73 4.55 23.36
N ALA A 184 5.02 4.88 23.33
CA ALA A 184 6.01 4.38 24.31
C ALA A 184 5.71 4.79 25.80
N GLY A 185 4.66 5.60 26.05
CA GLY A 185 4.27 6.08 27.38
C GLY A 185 3.14 5.30 28.07
N ASP A 186 2.17 4.82 27.29
CA ASP A 186 0.99 4.12 27.84
C ASP A 186 1.06 2.63 27.47
N GLY A 187 1.39 1.77 28.42
CA GLY A 187 1.60 0.33 28.22
C GLY A 187 0.44 -0.47 27.56
N ALA A 188 -0.66 0.18 27.18
CA ALA A 188 -1.83 -0.38 26.49
C ALA A 188 -2.11 0.24 25.12
N GLY A 189 -1.30 1.16 24.62
CA GLY A 189 -1.53 1.86 23.34
C GLY A 189 -1.68 0.94 22.13
N TRP A 190 -0.98 -0.21 22.11
CA TRP A 190 -1.09 -1.22 21.06
C TRP A 190 -2.44 -1.95 21.02
N LEU A 191 -3.18 -1.99 22.13
CA LEU A 191 -4.45 -2.73 22.22
C LEU A 191 -5.54 -2.04 21.37
N ARG A 192 -5.57 -0.72 21.34
CA ARG A 192 -6.55 0.06 20.60
C ARG A 192 -6.53 -0.24 19.08
N PRO A 193 -5.41 -0.19 18.36
CA PRO A 193 -5.38 -0.52 16.93
C PRO A 193 -5.65 -1.99 16.66
N VAL A 194 -5.25 -2.91 17.55
CA VAL A 194 -5.60 -4.34 17.42
C VAL A 194 -7.11 -4.53 17.53
N VAL A 195 -7.74 -3.97 18.55
CA VAL A 195 -9.20 -4.07 18.76
C VAL A 195 -9.95 -3.38 17.62
N ALA A 196 -9.49 -2.19 17.19
CA ALA A 196 -10.09 -1.46 16.08
C ALA A 196 -10.02 -2.27 14.77
N THR A 197 -8.85 -2.84 14.44
CA THR A 197 -8.67 -3.67 13.24
C THR A 197 -9.54 -4.93 13.31
N ALA A 198 -9.48 -5.66 14.42
CA ALA A 198 -10.28 -6.86 14.61
C ALA A 198 -11.79 -6.55 14.54
N GLY A 199 -12.24 -5.49 15.22
CA GLY A 199 -13.61 -5.02 15.20
C GLY A 199 -14.08 -4.61 13.80
N PHE A 200 -13.25 -3.87 13.07
CA PHE A 200 -13.56 -3.45 11.68
C PHE A 200 -13.68 -4.65 10.74
N VAL A 201 -12.74 -5.59 10.80
CA VAL A 201 -12.76 -6.81 9.98
C VAL A 201 -13.96 -7.70 10.34
N MET A 202 -14.23 -7.90 11.63
CA MET A 202 -15.39 -8.67 12.09
C MET A 202 -16.72 -8.02 11.69
N ALA A 203 -16.87 -6.71 11.90
CA ALA A 203 -18.07 -5.98 11.47
C ALA A 203 -18.24 -6.05 9.95
N GLY A 204 -17.17 -5.86 9.19
CA GLY A 204 -17.16 -6.01 7.74
C GLY A 204 -17.54 -7.42 7.29
N ALA A 205 -17.08 -8.47 7.96
CA ALA A 205 -17.39 -9.86 7.62
C ALA A 205 -18.83 -10.25 7.99
N VAL A 206 -19.36 -9.78 9.13
CA VAL A 206 -20.67 -10.19 9.65
C VAL A 206 -21.79 -9.29 9.10
N VAL A 207 -21.64 -7.98 9.19
CA VAL A 207 -22.66 -7.00 8.82
C VAL A 207 -22.54 -6.57 7.35
N GLY A 208 -21.31 -6.49 6.86
CA GLY A 208 -20.98 -6.01 5.51
C GLY A 208 -21.79 -6.69 4.40
N PRO A 209 -21.85 -8.02 4.30
CA PRO A 209 -22.55 -8.70 3.22
C PRO A 209 -24.05 -8.39 3.17
N ALA A 210 -24.70 -8.23 4.34
CA ALA A 210 -26.11 -7.89 4.42
C ALA A 210 -26.34 -6.41 4.04
N LEU A 211 -25.53 -5.51 4.60
CA LEU A 211 -25.60 -4.08 4.35
C LEU A 211 -25.37 -3.76 2.86
N PHE A 212 -24.29 -4.33 2.28
CA PHE A 212 -23.95 -4.09 0.88
C PHE A 212 -25.02 -4.59 -0.07
N ARG A 213 -25.56 -5.80 0.14
CA ARG A 213 -26.68 -6.32 -0.65
C ARG A 213 -27.91 -5.43 -0.55
N GLN A 214 -28.21 -4.90 0.63
CA GLN A 214 -29.37 -4.03 0.83
C GLN A 214 -29.18 -2.68 0.13
N VAL A 215 -28.00 -2.05 0.25
CA VAL A 215 -27.69 -0.79 -0.43
C VAL A 215 -27.73 -0.96 -1.94
N VAL A 216 -27.09 -2.00 -2.47
CA VAL A 216 -27.10 -2.33 -3.89
C VAL A 216 -28.53 -2.51 -4.40
N TRP A 217 -29.34 -3.31 -3.71
CA TRP A 217 -30.74 -3.56 -4.08
C TRP A 217 -31.59 -2.26 -4.09
N TRP A 218 -31.38 -1.37 -3.12
CA TRP A 218 -32.06 -0.08 -3.08
C TRP A 218 -31.65 0.81 -4.26
N MET A 219 -30.39 0.88 -4.56
CA MET A 219 -29.84 1.71 -5.65
C MET A 219 -30.27 1.18 -7.02
N GLU A 220 -30.30 -0.12 -7.24
CA GLU A 220 -30.76 -0.73 -8.49
C GLU A 220 -32.27 -0.50 -8.72
N ARG A 221 -33.05 -0.43 -7.65
CA ARG A 221 -34.47 -0.05 -7.74
C ARG A 221 -34.72 1.41 -8.12
N LEU A 222 -33.82 2.31 -7.72
CA LEU A 222 -33.89 3.72 -8.11
C LEU A 222 -33.56 3.91 -9.59
N SER A 223 -32.51 3.26 -10.08
CA SER A 223 -32.13 3.30 -11.49
C SER A 223 -31.18 2.13 -11.84
N PRO A 224 -31.63 1.19 -12.69
CA PRO A 224 -30.79 0.07 -13.13
C PRO A 224 -29.83 0.50 -14.27
N SER A 225 -28.92 1.43 -13.98
CA SER A 225 -27.96 1.95 -14.94
C SER A 225 -26.51 1.66 -14.52
N SER A 226 -25.59 1.54 -15.49
CA SER A 226 -24.16 1.35 -15.21
C SER A 226 -23.58 2.52 -14.41
N SER A 227 -24.05 3.75 -14.65
CA SER A 227 -23.63 4.91 -13.87
C SER A 227 -24.06 4.84 -12.41
N MET A 228 -25.25 4.31 -12.13
CA MET A 228 -25.71 4.09 -10.75
C MET A 228 -24.86 3.02 -10.05
N GLN A 229 -24.53 1.94 -10.75
CA GLN A 229 -23.66 0.90 -10.23
C GLN A 229 -22.27 1.45 -9.88
N LEU A 230 -21.70 2.27 -10.77
CA LEU A 230 -20.41 2.94 -10.53
C LEU A 230 -20.49 3.87 -9.30
N THR A 231 -21.51 4.72 -9.24
CA THR A 231 -21.72 5.64 -8.12
C THR A 231 -21.88 4.89 -6.80
N THR A 232 -22.63 3.78 -6.80
CA THR A 232 -22.82 2.94 -5.61
C THR A 232 -21.51 2.32 -5.15
N ALA A 233 -20.71 1.78 -6.09
CA ALA A 233 -19.41 1.21 -5.76
C ALA A 233 -18.45 2.25 -5.18
N LEU A 234 -18.42 3.45 -5.76
CA LEU A 234 -17.62 4.57 -5.25
C LEU A 234 -18.08 5.01 -3.86
N ALA A 235 -19.40 5.18 -3.66
CA ALA A 235 -19.96 5.60 -2.38
C ALA A 235 -19.66 4.58 -1.27
N LEU A 236 -19.79 3.29 -1.54
CA LEU A 236 -19.47 2.22 -0.61
C LEU A 236 -17.94 2.13 -0.37
N GLY A 237 -17.15 2.29 -1.42
CA GLY A 237 -15.69 2.30 -1.33
C GLY A 237 -15.17 3.44 -0.46
N PHE A 238 -15.58 4.68 -0.74
CA PHE A 238 -15.21 5.84 0.07
C PHE A 238 -15.84 5.81 1.47
N GLY A 239 -17.06 5.33 1.60
CA GLY A 239 -17.71 5.17 2.91
C GLY A 239 -16.95 4.22 3.82
N MET A 240 -16.57 3.04 3.33
CA MET A 240 -15.76 2.09 4.10
C MET A 240 -14.34 2.61 4.37
N ALA A 241 -13.71 3.29 3.40
CA ALA A 241 -12.42 3.93 3.61
C ALA A 241 -12.50 5.02 4.69
N GLY A 242 -13.56 5.82 4.68
CA GLY A 242 -13.84 6.83 5.71
C GLY A 242 -14.09 6.22 7.09
N CYS A 243 -14.86 5.13 7.17
CA CYS A 243 -15.08 4.40 8.42
C CYS A 243 -13.77 3.83 8.99
N ALA A 244 -12.91 3.26 8.14
CA ALA A 244 -11.60 2.79 8.56
C ALA A 244 -10.75 3.95 9.11
N SER A 245 -10.68 5.07 8.39
CA SER A 245 -9.94 6.26 8.80
C SER A 245 -10.47 6.83 10.14
N TRP A 246 -11.79 6.86 10.33
CA TRP A 246 -12.40 7.33 11.59
C TRP A 246 -12.03 6.45 12.79
N LEU A 247 -11.81 5.15 12.57
CA LEU A 247 -11.32 4.21 13.58
C LEU A 247 -9.81 4.29 13.81
N GLY A 248 -9.10 5.19 13.09
CA GLY A 248 -7.64 5.29 13.13
C GLY A 248 -6.92 4.20 12.33
N LEU A 249 -7.63 3.54 11.41
CA LEU A 249 -7.07 2.55 10.50
C LEU A 249 -6.75 3.17 9.14
N GLU A 250 -5.93 2.49 8.36
CA GLU A 250 -5.65 2.90 6.98
C GLU A 250 -6.91 2.86 6.10
N PRO A 251 -7.22 3.94 5.36
CA PRO A 251 -8.33 3.98 4.41
C PRO A 251 -8.29 2.85 3.37
N ILE A 252 -7.10 2.38 3.03
CA ILE A 252 -6.84 1.27 2.11
C ILE A 252 -7.59 0.01 2.50
N LEU A 253 -7.61 -0.30 3.79
CA LEU A 253 -8.31 -1.46 4.37
C LEU A 253 -9.81 -1.41 4.11
N GLY A 254 -10.40 -0.22 4.31
CA GLY A 254 -11.82 0.00 4.03
C GLY A 254 -12.13 -0.11 2.55
N ALA A 255 -11.33 0.51 1.69
CA ALA A 255 -11.50 0.46 0.23
C ALA A 255 -11.42 -0.98 -0.31
N PHE A 256 -10.39 -1.73 0.08
CA PHE A 256 -10.23 -3.13 -0.31
C PHE A 256 -11.37 -4.00 0.22
N GLY A 257 -11.75 -3.83 1.49
CA GLY A 257 -12.88 -4.53 2.10
C GLY A 257 -14.20 -4.27 1.37
N ALA A 258 -14.45 -3.02 0.97
CA ALA A 258 -15.62 -2.66 0.16
C ALA A 258 -15.61 -3.37 -1.21
N GLY A 259 -14.45 -3.38 -1.88
CA GLY A 259 -14.27 -4.11 -3.13
C GLY A 259 -14.56 -5.60 -2.98
N LEU A 260 -14.04 -6.21 -1.92
CA LEU A 260 -14.25 -7.62 -1.59
C LEU A 260 -15.72 -7.95 -1.34
N LEU A 261 -16.45 -7.09 -0.64
CA LEU A 261 -17.88 -7.26 -0.39
C LEU A 261 -18.71 -7.09 -1.68
N LEU A 262 -18.33 -6.14 -2.54
CA LEU A 262 -18.97 -5.94 -3.84
C LEU A 262 -18.66 -7.07 -4.83
N ALA A 263 -17.50 -7.71 -4.73
CA ALA A 263 -17.15 -8.89 -5.54
C ALA A 263 -18.13 -10.06 -5.33
N GLY A 264 -18.79 -10.12 -4.17
CA GLY A 264 -19.88 -11.06 -3.88
C GLY A 264 -21.20 -10.77 -4.62
N VAL A 265 -21.31 -9.62 -5.35
CA VAL A 265 -22.47 -9.25 -6.14
C VAL A 265 -22.15 -9.40 -7.63
N PRO A 266 -22.68 -10.44 -8.34
CA PRO A 266 -22.19 -10.84 -9.67
C PRO A 266 -22.20 -9.72 -10.74
N HIS A 267 -23.21 -8.86 -10.74
CA HIS A 267 -23.36 -7.77 -11.72
C HIS A 267 -22.28 -6.68 -11.56
N TYR A 268 -21.85 -6.39 -10.31
CA TYR A 268 -20.82 -5.39 -10.04
C TYR A 268 -19.43 -5.84 -10.50
N ARG A 269 -19.13 -7.14 -10.40
CA ARG A 269 -17.84 -7.70 -10.79
C ARG A 269 -17.56 -7.56 -12.29
N ALA A 270 -18.57 -7.53 -13.16
CA ALA A 270 -18.36 -7.55 -14.61
C ALA A 270 -18.29 -6.16 -15.26
N THR A 271 -19.18 -5.24 -14.85
CA THR A 271 -19.32 -3.91 -15.47
C THR A 271 -18.51 -2.85 -14.74
N THR A 272 -18.70 -2.75 -13.43
CA THR A 272 -18.10 -1.69 -12.61
C THR A 272 -16.56 -1.82 -12.53
N THR A 273 -16.04 -3.05 -12.45
CA THR A 273 -14.60 -3.28 -12.39
C THR A 273 -13.89 -2.71 -13.62
N ARG A 274 -14.40 -2.95 -14.83
CA ARG A 274 -13.75 -2.46 -16.07
C ARG A 274 -13.74 -0.94 -16.18
N GLU A 275 -14.80 -0.28 -15.71
CA GLU A 275 -14.86 1.19 -15.73
C GLU A 275 -13.87 1.78 -14.72
N LEU A 276 -13.83 1.25 -13.51
CA LEU A 276 -12.89 1.67 -12.47
C LEU A 276 -11.44 1.38 -12.87
N GLU A 277 -11.14 0.23 -13.48
CA GLU A 277 -9.80 -0.08 -14.01
C GLU A 277 -9.32 0.97 -15.00
N ARG A 278 -10.18 1.42 -15.92
CA ARG A 278 -9.80 2.48 -16.89
C ARG A 278 -9.44 3.79 -16.19
N TRP A 279 -10.17 4.15 -15.14
CA TRP A 279 -9.90 5.36 -14.35
C TRP A 279 -8.61 5.22 -13.55
N VAL A 280 -8.43 4.07 -12.91
CA VAL A 280 -7.22 3.75 -12.16
C VAL A 280 -6.01 3.72 -13.09
N ASP A 281 -6.07 2.97 -14.18
CA ASP A 281 -4.95 2.86 -15.11
C ASP A 281 -4.72 4.15 -15.91
N GLY A 282 -5.80 4.87 -16.26
CA GLY A 282 -5.75 6.04 -17.11
C GLY A 282 -5.28 7.31 -16.40
N PHE A 283 -5.66 7.49 -15.17
CA PHE A 283 -5.52 8.76 -14.48
C PHE A 283 -4.99 8.60 -13.05
N PHE A 284 -5.72 7.91 -12.18
CA PHE A 284 -5.47 7.93 -10.75
C PHE A 284 -4.21 7.16 -10.33
N GLY A 285 -3.92 6.02 -10.95
CA GLY A 285 -2.73 5.23 -10.65
C GLY A 285 -1.44 5.98 -10.98
N PRO A 286 -1.24 6.42 -12.25
CA PRO A 286 -0.08 7.23 -12.62
C PRO A 286 0.10 8.47 -11.76
N LEU A 287 -1.00 9.17 -11.44
CA LEU A 287 -0.98 10.34 -10.58
C LEU A 287 -0.52 10.00 -9.16
N PHE A 288 -1.11 8.95 -8.54
CA PHE A 288 -0.76 8.52 -7.20
C PHE A 288 0.73 8.13 -7.10
N PHE A 289 1.24 7.34 -8.04
CA PHE A 289 2.63 6.92 -8.00
C PHE A 289 3.61 8.05 -8.30
N ALA A 290 3.29 8.96 -9.22
CA ALA A 290 4.10 10.14 -9.46
C ALA A 290 4.13 11.07 -8.24
N LEU A 291 2.99 11.33 -7.59
CA LEU A 291 2.94 12.11 -6.36
C LEU A 291 3.71 11.44 -5.21
N THR A 292 3.67 10.11 -5.14
CA THR A 292 4.47 9.34 -4.19
C THR A 292 5.96 9.51 -4.45
N GLY A 293 6.38 9.42 -5.72
CA GLY A 293 7.76 9.67 -6.13
C GLY A 293 8.26 11.08 -5.81
N MET A 294 7.40 12.10 -5.94
CA MET A 294 7.74 13.49 -5.59
C MET A 294 8.09 13.70 -4.11
N ARG A 295 7.69 12.81 -3.22
CA ARG A 295 8.03 12.90 -1.79
C ARG A 295 9.42 12.35 -1.46
N VAL A 296 10.04 11.66 -2.41
CA VAL A 296 11.36 11.04 -2.19
C VAL A 296 12.45 12.11 -2.25
N ALA A 297 13.11 12.37 -1.14
CA ALA A 297 14.24 13.28 -1.03
C ALA A 297 15.57 12.51 -0.96
N VAL A 298 16.09 12.09 -2.12
CA VAL A 298 17.37 11.33 -2.19
C VAL A 298 18.53 12.15 -1.62
N GLY A 299 18.48 13.47 -1.72
CA GLY A 299 19.49 14.39 -1.16
C GLY A 299 19.59 14.34 0.39
N ALA A 300 18.61 13.76 1.07
CA ALA A 300 18.69 13.53 2.52
C ALA A 300 19.64 12.37 2.89
N LEU A 301 20.01 11.51 1.94
CA LEU A 301 20.99 10.44 2.12
C LEU A 301 22.42 11.01 2.05
N THR A 302 22.80 11.75 3.08
CA THR A 302 24.14 12.34 3.18
C THR A 302 25.02 11.47 4.09
N GLY A 303 26.21 11.12 3.58
CA GLY A 303 27.20 10.35 4.32
C GLY A 303 27.17 8.85 4.08
N ALA A 304 28.34 8.24 4.24
CA ALA A 304 28.55 6.80 4.03
C ALA A 304 27.74 5.93 5.01
N GLU A 305 27.51 6.42 6.23
CA GLU A 305 26.74 5.71 7.26
C GLU A 305 25.25 5.57 6.88
N ALA A 306 24.62 6.64 6.39
CA ALA A 306 23.23 6.60 5.95
C ALA A 306 23.04 5.68 4.73
N VAL A 307 23.96 5.75 3.77
CA VAL A 307 23.96 4.85 2.60
C VAL A 307 24.19 3.41 3.03
N GLY A 308 25.14 3.17 3.94
CA GLY A 308 25.41 1.84 4.49
C GLY A 308 24.21 1.26 5.24
N ALA A 309 23.53 2.07 6.05
CA ALA A 309 22.32 1.68 6.77
C ALA A 309 21.18 1.33 5.80
N LEU A 310 20.96 2.15 4.75
CA LEU A 310 19.98 1.87 3.72
C LEU A 310 20.25 0.54 2.99
N LEU A 311 21.51 0.31 2.58
CA LEU A 311 21.89 -0.93 1.92
C LEU A 311 21.72 -2.14 2.83
N ALA A 312 22.12 -2.03 4.10
CA ALA A 312 21.92 -3.07 5.10
C ALA A 312 20.43 -3.39 5.28
N LEU A 313 19.58 -2.36 5.38
CA LEU A 313 18.13 -2.50 5.51
C LEU A 313 17.52 -3.21 4.30
N LEU A 314 17.91 -2.85 3.07
CA LEU A 314 17.44 -3.49 1.84
C LEU A 314 17.86 -4.97 1.78
N VAL A 315 19.10 -5.29 2.14
CA VAL A 315 19.60 -6.67 2.16
C VAL A 315 18.87 -7.49 3.22
N VAL A 316 18.77 -6.97 4.45
CA VAL A 316 18.07 -7.65 5.56
C VAL A 316 16.62 -7.90 5.20
N ARG A 317 15.92 -6.89 4.67
CA ARG A 317 14.56 -7.00 4.19
C ARG A 317 14.39 -8.14 3.17
N PHE A 318 15.19 -8.11 2.10
CA PHE A 318 15.07 -9.09 1.03
C PHE A 318 15.38 -10.51 1.51
N VAL A 319 16.49 -10.69 2.23
CA VAL A 319 16.92 -11.99 2.74
C VAL A 319 15.93 -12.55 3.76
N ALA A 320 15.52 -11.74 4.74
CA ALA A 320 14.59 -12.19 5.78
C ALA A 320 13.24 -12.59 5.17
N ARG A 321 12.74 -11.82 4.20
CA ARG A 321 11.46 -12.11 3.53
C ARG A 321 11.53 -13.35 2.65
N TYR A 322 12.60 -13.49 1.88
CA TYR A 322 12.81 -14.68 1.08
C TYR A 322 12.90 -15.95 1.95
N LEU A 323 13.62 -15.87 3.07
CA LEU A 323 13.70 -16.96 4.05
C LEU A 323 12.34 -17.26 4.69
N ALA A 324 11.60 -16.22 5.11
CA ALA A 324 10.27 -16.38 5.71
C ALA A 324 9.32 -17.14 4.78
N VAL A 325 9.20 -16.71 3.53
CA VAL A 325 8.34 -17.36 2.53
C VAL A 325 8.85 -18.76 2.19
N SER A 326 10.16 -18.94 2.07
CA SER A 326 10.76 -20.23 1.73
C SER A 326 10.55 -21.28 2.82
N LEU A 327 10.65 -20.87 4.07
CA LEU A 327 10.47 -21.76 5.24
C LEU A 327 8.98 -22.07 5.47
N ALA A 328 8.15 -21.03 5.63
CA ALA A 328 6.72 -21.20 5.89
C ALA A 328 6.01 -21.87 4.71
N GLY A 329 6.42 -21.57 3.49
CA GLY A 329 5.83 -22.14 2.28
C GLY A 329 5.99 -23.66 2.16
N ARG A 330 6.92 -24.28 2.90
CA ARG A 330 7.04 -25.75 2.93
C ARG A 330 5.84 -26.44 3.58
N TRP A 331 5.17 -25.75 4.49
CA TRP A 331 4.03 -26.30 5.25
C TRP A 331 2.66 -25.86 4.70
N THR A 332 2.65 -25.06 3.63
CA THR A 332 1.41 -24.48 3.05
C THR A 332 0.94 -25.18 1.79
N GLY A 333 1.70 -26.14 1.26
CA GLY A 333 1.41 -26.79 -0.02
C GLY A 333 1.58 -25.91 -1.24
N VAL A 334 2.13 -24.67 -1.07
CA VAL A 334 2.42 -23.74 -2.15
C VAL A 334 3.66 -24.23 -2.90
N GLU A 335 3.60 -24.28 -4.22
CA GLU A 335 4.69 -24.76 -5.07
C GLU A 335 5.92 -23.84 -5.05
N ARG A 336 7.11 -24.39 -5.34
CA ARG A 336 8.36 -23.61 -5.34
C ARG A 336 8.31 -22.36 -6.24
N PRO A 337 7.79 -22.42 -7.50
CA PRO A 337 7.67 -21.22 -8.34
C PRO A 337 6.75 -20.16 -7.73
N GLU A 338 5.61 -20.58 -7.18
CA GLU A 338 4.66 -19.68 -6.52
C GLU A 338 5.27 -19.00 -5.28
N ARG A 339 6.03 -19.75 -4.48
CA ARG A 339 6.75 -19.18 -3.31
C ARG A 339 7.77 -18.13 -3.71
N ARG A 340 8.50 -18.35 -4.82
CA ARG A 340 9.45 -17.36 -5.36
C ARG A 340 8.72 -16.10 -5.83
N ALA A 341 7.62 -16.26 -6.57
CA ALA A 341 6.80 -15.14 -7.03
C ALA A 341 6.23 -14.36 -5.83
N LEU A 342 5.72 -15.05 -4.81
CA LEU A 342 5.24 -14.43 -3.58
C LEU A 342 6.34 -13.64 -2.87
N ALA A 343 7.51 -14.26 -2.65
CA ALA A 343 8.63 -13.61 -1.97
C ALA A 343 9.09 -12.34 -2.70
N MET A 344 9.18 -12.37 -4.02
CA MET A 344 9.53 -11.21 -4.83
C MET A 344 8.44 -10.13 -4.76
N ALA A 345 7.17 -10.50 -4.94
CA ALA A 345 6.06 -9.56 -4.95
C ALA A 345 5.92 -8.82 -3.62
N ILE A 346 5.93 -9.52 -2.48
CA ILE A 346 5.81 -8.87 -1.17
C ILE A 346 7.08 -8.14 -0.73
N SER A 347 8.21 -8.31 -1.42
CA SER A 347 9.44 -7.53 -1.18
C SER A 347 9.39 -6.15 -1.84
N THR A 348 8.36 -5.86 -2.63
CA THR A 348 8.20 -4.52 -3.23
C THR A 348 7.90 -3.47 -2.16
N GLU A 349 8.50 -2.31 -2.32
CA GLU A 349 8.23 -1.11 -1.54
C GLU A 349 7.53 -0.04 -2.38
N GLY A 350 6.86 0.87 -1.69
CA GLY A 350 6.15 1.98 -2.34
C GLY A 350 5.72 3.03 -1.33
N ALA A 351 4.54 3.58 -1.50
CA ALA A 351 4.00 4.66 -0.68
C ALA A 351 3.99 4.35 0.83
N MET A 352 3.82 3.08 1.22
CA MET A 352 3.78 2.68 2.63
C MET A 352 5.12 2.89 3.35
N GLY A 353 6.25 2.68 2.68
CA GLY A 353 7.56 3.00 3.26
C GLY A 353 7.70 4.49 3.58
N LEU A 354 7.11 5.37 2.74
CA LEU A 354 7.08 6.81 3.02
C LEU A 354 6.18 7.17 4.21
N VAL A 355 5.06 6.48 4.39
CA VAL A 355 4.20 6.69 5.57
C VAL A 355 4.94 6.31 6.85
N VAL A 356 5.63 5.16 6.86
CA VAL A 356 6.47 4.75 8.00
C VAL A 356 7.55 5.80 8.28
N ALA A 357 8.21 6.32 7.24
CA ALA A 357 9.22 7.37 7.39
C ALA A 357 8.60 8.67 7.94
N THR A 358 7.39 9.06 7.50
CA THR A 358 6.70 10.25 8.02
C THR A 358 6.36 10.10 9.49
N VAL A 359 5.79 8.95 9.89
CA VAL A 359 5.50 8.65 11.30
C VAL A 359 6.79 8.64 12.12
N GLY A 360 7.89 8.10 11.60
CA GLY A 360 9.19 8.16 12.24
C GLY A 360 9.68 9.59 12.47
N LEU A 361 9.49 10.48 11.50
CA LEU A 361 9.87 11.90 11.63
C LEU A 361 8.98 12.68 12.61
N GLU A 362 7.71 12.34 12.72
CA GLU A 362 6.77 12.98 13.67
C GLU A 362 7.05 12.60 15.14
N HIS A 363 7.59 11.41 15.35
CA HIS A 363 7.91 10.91 16.69
C HIS A 363 9.39 11.02 17.06
N GLY A 364 10.20 11.63 16.19
CA GLY A 364 11.62 11.91 16.42
C GLY A 364 12.55 10.90 15.84
#